data_a53780936d7bdf1a6ddf17000f039a41
#
_entry.id   a53780936d7bdf1a6ddf17000f039a41
#
_cell.length_a   1.000
_cell.length_b   1.000
_cell.length_c   1.000
_cell.angle_alpha   90.00
_cell.angle_beta   90.00
_cell.angle_gamma   90.00
#
_symmetry.space_group_name_H-M   'P 1'
#
loop_
_entity.id
_entity.type
_entity.pdbx_description
1 polymer ?
#
loop_
_entity_poly.entity_id
_entity_poly.type
_entity_poly.pdbx_seq_one_letter_code
_entity_poly.pdbx_strand_id
1 'polypeptide(L)'
;EGMGGRLGATGGGRGDAGQTRQGSRRKFLEEAEEAVEAMDEGSTEHLQEELGDVLLQVVMHARMEQEAGRFDLDGVADGICKKLLFRHPHVFGDVQAETSQQVLVNWEALKRREKGQRSTADAVESVPHTLPALWRAEKIQSKTAKAGFDWADSVAALEKLEEEVRELRAALEAGQAPDAPHGV
;
A
#
# COMPACT_ATOMS: atom_id res chain seq x y z
N GLU A 1 7.74 0.25 29.69
CA GLU A 1 7.31 -1.14 29.44
C GLU A 1 5.91 -1.08 28.86
N GLY A 2 5.85 -1.03 27.51
CA GLY A 2 4.63 -0.77 26.79
C GLY A 2 3.76 -2.01 26.55
N MET A 3 2.58 -1.81 25.97
CA MET A 3 1.57 -2.82 25.65
C MET A 3 2.12 -4.08 24.97
N GLY A 4 3.20 -3.99 24.21
CA GLY A 4 3.84 -5.14 23.56
C GLY A 4 4.34 -6.25 24.50
N GLY A 5 4.66 -5.94 25.75
CA GLY A 5 5.11 -6.93 26.72
C GLY A 5 3.97 -7.76 27.36
N ARG A 6 2.72 -7.31 27.29
CA ARG A 6 1.57 -7.99 27.87
C ARG A 6 0.80 -8.90 26.91
N LEU A 7 0.85 -8.60 25.61
CA LEU A 7 0.16 -9.38 24.58
C LEU A 7 0.79 -10.76 24.32
N GLY A 8 2.03 -10.98 24.76
CA GLY A 8 2.72 -12.26 24.66
C GLY A 8 2.90 -13.01 25.97
N ALA A 9 2.34 -12.51 27.10
CA ALA A 9 2.39 -13.27 28.35
C ALA A 9 1.37 -14.42 28.29
N THR A 10 1.81 -15.64 28.60
CA THR A 10 0.96 -16.81 28.79
C THR A 10 -0.12 -16.49 29.83
N GLY A 11 -1.30 -16.06 29.36
CA GLY A 11 -2.42 -15.62 30.21
C GLY A 11 -3.13 -14.35 29.73
N GLY A 12 -2.58 -13.59 28.81
CA GLY A 12 -3.28 -12.51 28.10
C GLY A 12 -4.21 -13.12 27.04
N GLY A 13 -5.45 -12.69 27.03
CA GLY A 13 -6.57 -13.09 26.22
C GLY A 13 -6.46 -14.36 25.35
N ARG A 14 -7.24 -15.38 25.63
CA ARG A 14 -7.27 -16.65 24.88
C ARG A 14 -7.58 -16.48 23.38
N GLY A 15 -7.96 -15.28 22.94
CA GLY A 15 -8.22 -14.93 21.54
C GLY A 15 -6.95 -14.58 20.73
N ASP A 16 -5.91 -14.05 21.40
CA ASP A 16 -4.74 -13.51 20.69
C ASP A 16 -3.66 -14.56 20.39
N ALA A 17 -3.57 -15.61 21.22
CA ALA A 17 -2.55 -16.67 21.08
C ALA A 17 -2.73 -17.57 19.84
N GLY A 18 -3.85 -17.46 19.12
CA GLY A 18 -4.15 -18.24 17.91
C GLY A 18 -4.21 -17.40 16.62
N GLN A 19 -4.00 -16.10 16.70
CA GLN A 19 -4.06 -15.24 15.52
C GLN A 19 -2.85 -15.46 14.59
N THR A 20 -3.13 -15.71 13.33
CA THR A 20 -2.12 -15.80 12.28
C THR A 20 -2.09 -14.51 11.47
N ARG A 21 -0.95 -14.23 10.81
CA ARG A 21 -0.84 -13.09 9.86
C ARG A 21 -1.96 -13.06 8.82
N GLN A 22 -2.41 -14.23 8.37
CA GLN A 22 -3.50 -14.31 7.38
C GLN A 22 -4.87 -14.06 8.04
N GLY A 23 -5.08 -14.53 9.26
CA GLY A 23 -6.33 -14.32 10.00
C GLY A 23 -6.57 -12.85 10.36
N SER A 24 -5.50 -12.12 10.69
CA SER A 24 -5.57 -10.69 11.04
C SER A 24 -5.55 -9.73 9.83
N ARG A 25 -5.35 -10.24 8.60
CA ARG A 25 -5.32 -9.42 7.38
C ARG A 25 -6.60 -8.60 7.18
N ARG A 26 -7.75 -9.24 7.37
CA ARG A 26 -9.05 -8.58 7.21
C ARG A 26 -9.22 -7.45 8.23
N LYS A 27 -8.92 -7.74 9.50
CA LYS A 27 -9.02 -6.74 10.56
C LYS A 27 -8.09 -5.54 10.31
N PHE A 28 -6.86 -5.78 9.84
CA PHE A 28 -5.94 -4.70 9.48
C PHE A 28 -6.50 -3.77 8.40
N LEU A 29 -7.23 -4.33 7.41
CA LEU A 29 -7.86 -3.52 6.37
C LEU A 29 -9.07 -2.76 6.91
N GLU A 30 -9.89 -3.40 7.76
CA GLU A 30 -11.04 -2.75 8.40
C GLU A 30 -10.59 -1.52 9.20
N GLU A 31 -9.60 -1.65 10.10
CA GLU A 31 -9.07 -0.52 10.88
C GLU A 31 -8.50 0.60 10.00
N ALA A 32 -7.86 0.23 8.88
CA ALA A 32 -7.35 1.24 7.95
C ALA A 32 -8.46 2.00 7.23
N GLU A 33 -9.57 1.34 6.86
CA GLU A 33 -10.74 1.96 6.23
C GLU A 33 -11.50 2.83 7.24
N GLU A 34 -11.66 2.38 8.49
CA GLU A 34 -12.28 3.15 9.58
C GLU A 34 -11.48 4.44 9.86
N ALA A 35 -10.14 4.35 9.86
CA ALA A 35 -9.28 5.55 9.96
C ALA A 35 -9.46 6.50 8.76
N VAL A 36 -9.67 6.01 7.54
CA VAL A 36 -9.96 6.84 6.36
C VAL A 36 -11.34 7.50 6.50
N GLU A 37 -12.36 6.78 6.96
CA GLU A 37 -13.69 7.33 7.21
C GLU A 37 -13.64 8.47 8.23
N ALA A 38 -12.92 8.28 9.34
CA ALA A 38 -12.71 9.31 10.35
C ALA A 38 -11.99 10.57 9.81
N MET A 39 -11.08 10.41 8.84
CA MET A 39 -10.47 11.55 8.13
C MET A 39 -11.48 12.30 7.28
N ASP A 40 -12.36 11.60 6.57
CA ASP A 40 -13.38 12.18 5.70
C ASP A 40 -14.46 12.90 6.52
N GLU A 41 -14.81 12.39 7.70
CA GLU A 41 -15.72 13.03 8.65
C GLU A 41 -15.13 14.30 9.28
N GLY A 42 -13.80 14.41 9.33
CA GLY A 42 -13.10 15.51 9.99
C GLY A 42 -13.21 15.48 11.52
N SER A 43 -13.54 14.34 12.11
CA SER A 43 -13.62 14.14 13.56
C SER A 43 -12.23 13.84 14.14
N THR A 44 -11.71 14.75 14.96
CA THR A 44 -10.40 14.60 15.59
C THR A 44 -10.38 13.46 16.61
N GLU A 45 -11.45 13.33 17.38
CA GLU A 45 -11.60 12.30 18.41
C GLU A 45 -11.69 10.91 17.78
N HIS A 46 -12.54 10.75 16.77
CA HIS A 46 -12.70 9.50 16.02
C HIS A 46 -11.39 9.10 15.33
N LEU A 47 -10.75 10.03 14.63
CA LEU A 47 -9.45 9.78 14.00
C LEU A 47 -8.37 9.34 15.01
N GLN A 48 -8.35 9.92 16.21
CA GLN A 48 -7.42 9.49 17.25
C GLN A 48 -7.67 8.05 17.71
N GLU A 49 -8.93 7.64 17.83
CA GLU A 49 -9.34 6.28 18.17
C GLU A 49 -8.89 5.31 17.08
N GLU A 50 -9.26 5.55 15.83
CA GLU A 50 -8.97 4.66 14.71
C GLU A 50 -7.46 4.53 14.42
N LEU A 51 -6.70 5.61 14.56
CA LEU A 51 -5.24 5.54 14.47
C LEU A 51 -4.64 4.68 15.59
N GLY A 52 -5.28 4.64 16.76
CA GLY A 52 -4.90 3.74 17.85
C GLY A 52 -5.10 2.27 17.46
N ASP A 53 -6.20 1.94 16.79
CA ASP A 53 -6.52 0.58 16.35
C ASP A 53 -5.61 0.13 15.19
N VAL A 54 -5.31 1.00 14.23
CA VAL A 54 -4.27 0.75 13.22
C VAL A 54 -2.91 0.49 13.89
N LEU A 55 -2.52 1.30 14.88
CA LEU A 55 -1.27 1.12 15.62
C LEU A 55 -1.25 -0.21 16.38
N LEU A 56 -2.37 -0.62 16.97
CA LEU A 56 -2.52 -1.92 17.62
C LEU A 56 -2.22 -3.07 16.64
N GLN A 57 -2.73 -3.00 15.41
CA GLN A 57 -2.42 -4.00 14.39
C GLN A 57 -0.92 -4.08 14.09
N VAL A 58 -0.24 -2.93 14.00
CA VAL A 58 1.22 -2.89 13.79
C VAL A 58 1.96 -3.56 14.95
N VAL A 59 1.60 -3.23 16.19
CA VAL A 59 2.23 -3.80 17.40
C VAL A 59 2.01 -5.32 17.48
N MET A 60 0.79 -5.78 17.20
CA MET A 60 0.44 -7.22 17.22
C MET A 60 1.26 -7.98 16.17
N HIS A 61 1.32 -7.48 14.94
CA HIS A 61 2.11 -8.12 13.88
C HIS A 61 3.61 -8.14 14.22
N ALA A 62 4.16 -7.04 14.73
CA ALA A 62 5.56 -6.99 15.16
C ALA A 62 5.83 -8.01 16.28
N ARG A 63 4.88 -8.21 17.20
CA ARG A 63 5.01 -9.21 18.26
C ARG A 63 4.98 -10.64 17.73
N MET A 64 4.07 -10.95 16.81
CA MET A 64 4.05 -12.28 16.15
C MET A 64 5.36 -12.58 15.41
N GLU A 65 5.96 -11.57 14.78
CA GLU A 65 7.24 -11.72 14.09
C GLU A 65 8.41 -11.88 15.06
N GLN A 66 8.38 -11.18 16.19
CA GLN A 66 9.37 -11.31 17.26
C GLN A 66 9.34 -12.71 17.87
N GLU A 67 8.17 -13.28 18.15
CA GLU A 67 8.03 -14.64 18.64
C GLU A 67 8.56 -15.69 17.65
N ALA A 68 8.46 -15.39 16.35
CA ALA A 68 9.03 -16.22 15.30
C ALA A 68 10.53 -15.96 15.04
N GLY A 69 11.17 -15.08 15.81
CA GLY A 69 12.60 -14.77 15.70
C GLY A 69 13.00 -14.00 14.43
N ARG A 70 12.05 -13.23 13.81
CA ARG A 70 12.31 -12.52 12.55
C ARG A 70 12.62 -11.05 12.76
N PHE A 71 11.71 -10.28 13.30
CA PHE A 71 11.88 -8.87 13.64
C PHE A 71 10.93 -8.46 14.78
N ASP A 72 11.11 -7.28 15.33
CA ASP A 72 10.32 -6.70 16.40
C ASP A 72 9.82 -5.29 16.04
N LEU A 73 9.16 -4.62 16.97
CA LEU A 73 8.65 -3.27 16.77
C LEU A 73 9.78 -2.26 16.56
N ASP A 74 10.92 -2.43 17.22
CA ASP A 74 12.07 -1.55 17.04
C ASP A 74 12.61 -1.66 15.61
N GLY A 75 12.65 -2.88 15.06
CA GLY A 75 13.00 -3.13 13.66
C GLY A 75 12.05 -2.46 12.67
N VAL A 76 10.74 -2.44 12.95
CA VAL A 76 9.75 -1.73 12.14
C VAL A 76 9.99 -0.21 12.19
N ALA A 77 10.19 0.35 13.39
CA ALA A 77 10.45 1.77 13.59
C ALA A 77 11.77 2.22 12.94
N ASP A 78 12.84 1.46 13.12
CA ASP A 78 14.14 1.73 12.49
C ASP A 78 14.07 1.68 10.96
N GLY A 79 13.33 0.71 10.43
CA GLY A 79 13.11 0.59 8.99
C GLY A 79 12.41 1.80 8.37
N ILE A 80 11.36 2.34 9.01
CA ILE A 80 10.69 3.55 8.51
C ILE A 80 11.57 4.79 8.69
N CYS A 81 12.30 4.93 9.80
CA CYS A 81 13.22 6.04 10.01
C CYS A 81 14.32 6.08 8.94
N LYS A 82 14.98 4.96 8.67
CA LYS A 82 15.98 4.86 7.60
C LYS A 82 15.43 5.23 6.23
N LYS A 83 14.23 4.78 5.94
CA LYS A 83 13.53 5.10 4.69
C LYS A 83 13.24 6.61 4.57
N LEU A 84 12.76 7.25 5.64
CA LEU A 84 12.49 8.68 5.66
C LEU A 84 13.77 9.50 5.48
N LEU A 85 14.83 9.17 6.21
CA LEU A 85 16.13 9.82 6.07
C LEU A 85 16.66 9.70 4.63
N PHE A 86 16.61 8.51 4.04
CA PHE A 86 17.09 8.27 2.69
C PHE A 86 16.28 9.02 1.62
N ARG A 87 14.95 9.07 1.77
CA ARG A 87 14.06 9.67 0.76
C ARG A 87 13.90 11.18 0.87
N HIS A 88 14.30 11.78 2.00
CA HIS A 88 14.16 13.22 2.25
C HIS A 88 15.51 13.90 2.51
N PRO A 89 16.48 13.78 1.59
CA PRO A 89 17.80 14.38 1.76
C PRO A 89 17.76 15.91 1.78
N HIS A 90 16.67 16.54 1.32
CA HIS A 90 16.42 17.97 1.41
C HIS A 90 15.99 18.42 2.83
N VAL A 91 15.57 17.48 3.70
CA VAL A 91 15.21 17.75 5.09
C VAL A 91 16.33 17.36 6.04
N PHE A 92 16.96 16.22 5.79
CA PHE A 92 17.91 15.58 6.70
C PHE A 92 19.36 15.58 6.19
N GLY A 93 19.63 16.11 4.99
CA GLY A 93 20.94 16.16 4.35
C GLY A 93 21.20 17.51 3.70
N ASP A 94 22.24 17.58 2.87
CA ASP A 94 22.73 18.82 2.24
C ASP A 94 22.13 19.12 0.87
N VAL A 95 21.15 18.34 0.42
CA VAL A 95 20.50 18.53 -0.90
C VAL A 95 19.49 19.65 -0.83
N GLN A 96 19.75 20.74 -1.54
CA GLN A 96 18.79 21.84 -1.68
C GLN A 96 17.77 21.49 -2.78
N ALA A 97 16.49 21.59 -2.47
CA ALA A 97 15.41 21.51 -3.43
C ALA A 97 14.62 22.82 -3.37
N GLU A 98 14.69 23.61 -4.43
CA GLU A 98 14.10 24.94 -4.48
C GLU A 98 12.58 24.93 -4.72
N THR A 99 12.06 23.83 -5.23
CA THR A 99 10.63 23.69 -5.55
C THR A 99 10.06 22.35 -5.09
N SER A 100 8.77 22.34 -4.76
CA SER A 100 8.04 21.10 -4.44
C SER A 100 8.09 20.07 -5.57
N GLN A 101 8.16 20.52 -6.81
CA GLN A 101 8.30 19.64 -7.99
C GLN A 101 9.64 18.90 -7.98
N GLN A 102 10.74 19.59 -7.68
CA GLN A 102 12.06 18.95 -7.55
C GLN A 102 12.10 17.93 -6.40
N VAL A 103 11.46 18.24 -5.29
CA VAL A 103 11.32 17.29 -4.16
C VAL A 103 10.64 16.01 -4.63
N LEU A 104 9.52 16.09 -5.35
CA LEU A 104 8.78 14.94 -5.86
C LEU A 104 9.58 14.11 -6.85
N VAL A 105 10.28 14.75 -7.80
CA VAL A 105 11.12 14.05 -8.79
C VAL A 105 12.26 13.31 -8.10
N ASN A 106 12.95 13.97 -7.17
CA ASN A 106 14.04 13.36 -6.40
C ASN A 106 13.54 12.18 -5.56
N TRP A 107 12.40 12.34 -4.89
CA TRP A 107 11.77 11.30 -4.07
C TRP A 107 11.41 10.06 -4.89
N GLU A 108 10.82 10.24 -6.09
CA GLU A 108 10.50 9.12 -6.99
C GLU A 108 11.77 8.41 -7.50
N ALA A 109 12.81 9.15 -7.83
CA ALA A 109 14.09 8.58 -8.25
C ALA A 109 14.75 7.75 -7.12
N LEU A 110 14.78 8.29 -5.91
CA LEU A 110 15.30 7.61 -4.72
C LEU A 110 14.48 6.35 -4.39
N LYS A 111 13.15 6.43 -4.49
CA LYS A 111 12.26 5.30 -4.28
C LYS A 111 12.46 4.18 -5.29
N ARG A 112 12.67 4.51 -6.57
CA ARG A 112 13.01 3.52 -7.61
C ARG A 112 14.34 2.84 -7.31
N ARG A 113 15.36 3.62 -6.91
CA ARG A 113 16.70 3.11 -6.56
C ARG A 113 16.64 2.18 -5.35
N GLU A 114 15.95 2.56 -4.29
CA GLU A 114 15.77 1.75 -3.08
C GLU A 114 15.10 0.39 -3.41
N LYS A 115 14.09 0.41 -4.30
CA LYS A 115 13.37 -0.79 -4.72
C LYS A 115 14.08 -1.61 -5.80
N GLY A 116 15.25 -1.17 -6.29
CA GLY A 116 15.97 -1.82 -7.37
C GLY A 116 15.21 -1.84 -8.70
N GLN A 117 14.23 -0.95 -8.88
CA GLN A 117 13.41 -0.87 -10.10
C GLN A 117 14.22 -0.26 -11.24
N ARG A 118 14.51 -1.07 -12.27
CA ARG A 118 15.33 -0.68 -13.42
C ARG A 118 14.49 -0.31 -14.66
N SER A 119 13.24 -0.77 -14.70
CA SER A 119 12.35 -0.58 -15.83
C SER A 119 10.96 -0.13 -15.38
N THR A 120 10.13 0.32 -16.33
CA THR A 120 8.71 0.59 -16.10
C THR A 120 7.96 -0.68 -15.79
N ALA A 121 8.34 -1.82 -16.39
CA ALA A 121 7.78 -3.12 -16.07
C ALA A 121 7.97 -3.47 -14.59
N ASP A 122 9.21 -3.34 -14.05
CA ASP A 122 9.48 -3.57 -12.61
C ASP A 122 8.61 -2.67 -11.73
N ALA A 123 8.42 -1.41 -12.15
CA ALA A 123 7.59 -0.48 -11.41
C ALA A 123 6.11 -0.91 -11.41
N VAL A 124 5.58 -1.38 -12.53
CA VAL A 124 4.20 -1.89 -12.66
C VAL A 124 4.03 -3.17 -11.84
N GLU A 125 4.95 -4.14 -11.98
CA GLU A 125 4.93 -5.39 -11.22
C GLU A 125 4.99 -5.18 -9.70
N SER A 126 5.62 -4.09 -9.26
CA SER A 126 5.68 -3.73 -7.83
C SER A 126 4.35 -3.25 -7.23
N VAL A 127 3.29 -3.11 -8.05
CA VAL A 127 1.95 -2.74 -7.55
C VAL A 127 1.30 -3.95 -6.91
N PRO A 128 0.91 -3.90 -5.63
CA PRO A 128 0.34 -5.04 -4.95
C PRO A 128 -0.90 -5.59 -5.65
N HIS A 129 -0.94 -6.90 -5.85
CA HIS A 129 -2.10 -7.59 -6.45
C HIS A 129 -3.33 -7.58 -5.53
N THR A 130 -3.13 -7.33 -4.24
CA THR A 130 -4.18 -7.33 -3.22
C THR A 130 -4.93 -6.01 -3.10
N LEU A 131 -4.52 -4.97 -3.85
CA LEU A 131 -5.25 -3.71 -3.89
C LEU A 131 -6.63 -3.90 -4.55
N PRO A 132 -7.65 -3.14 -4.14
CA PRO A 132 -8.90 -3.03 -4.87
C PRO A 132 -8.65 -2.74 -6.36
N ALA A 133 -9.43 -3.34 -7.25
CA ALA A 133 -9.15 -3.35 -8.69
C ALA A 133 -8.97 -1.94 -9.28
N LEU A 134 -9.82 -0.99 -8.89
CA LEU A 134 -9.74 0.40 -9.37
C LEU A 134 -8.49 1.11 -8.85
N TRP A 135 -8.12 0.93 -7.59
CA TRP A 135 -6.89 1.51 -7.03
C TRP A 135 -5.65 0.90 -7.67
N ARG A 136 -5.70 -0.39 -7.95
CA ARG A 136 -4.62 -1.06 -8.65
C ARG A 136 -4.47 -0.53 -10.08
N ALA A 137 -5.57 -0.37 -10.79
CA ALA A 137 -5.59 0.19 -12.14
C ALA A 137 -5.02 1.63 -12.15
N GLU A 138 -5.49 2.51 -11.28
CA GLU A 138 -4.97 3.88 -11.12
C GLU A 138 -3.46 3.90 -10.87
N LYS A 139 -2.96 3.06 -9.95
CA LYS A 139 -1.52 2.97 -9.66
C LYS A 139 -0.70 2.47 -10.85
N ILE A 140 -1.21 1.53 -11.63
CA ILE A 140 -0.57 1.05 -12.85
C ILE A 140 -0.54 2.17 -13.89
N GLN A 141 -1.68 2.78 -14.18
CA GLN A 141 -1.79 3.89 -15.13
C GLN A 141 -0.88 5.07 -14.77
N SER A 142 -0.86 5.48 -13.49
CA SER A 142 0.05 6.52 -13.01
C SER A 142 1.53 6.20 -13.24
N LYS A 143 1.92 4.93 -13.17
CA LYS A 143 3.31 4.50 -13.43
C LYS A 143 3.64 4.45 -14.91
N THR A 144 2.71 4.02 -15.76
CA THR A 144 2.87 3.98 -17.22
C THR A 144 2.84 5.36 -17.83
N ALA A 145 1.96 6.26 -17.36
CA ALA A 145 1.91 7.66 -17.76
C ALA A 145 3.25 8.38 -17.55
N LYS A 146 3.90 8.16 -16.39
CA LYS A 146 5.25 8.70 -16.10
C LYS A 146 6.34 8.19 -17.06
N ALA A 147 6.09 7.09 -17.76
CA ALA A 147 6.98 6.55 -18.79
C ALA A 147 6.58 6.98 -20.21
N GLY A 148 5.61 7.87 -20.34
CA GLY A 148 5.10 8.36 -21.63
C GLY A 148 4.01 7.47 -22.24
N PHE A 149 3.52 6.47 -21.52
CA PHE A 149 2.40 5.64 -21.95
C PHE A 149 1.12 6.12 -21.28
N ASP A 150 0.50 7.11 -21.88
CA ASP A 150 -0.72 7.75 -21.42
C ASP A 150 -1.64 8.07 -22.59
N TRP A 151 -2.93 8.32 -22.30
CA TRP A 151 -3.90 8.77 -23.28
C TRP A 151 -3.68 10.25 -23.59
N ALA A 152 -3.93 10.64 -24.84
CA ALA A 152 -3.81 12.04 -25.26
C ALA A 152 -4.80 12.94 -24.49
N ASP A 153 -6.01 12.43 -24.26
CA ASP A 153 -7.07 13.09 -23.53
C ASP A 153 -8.12 12.06 -23.03
N SER A 154 -9.14 12.56 -22.35
CA SER A 154 -10.24 11.73 -21.82
C SER A 154 -11.11 11.11 -22.93
N VAL A 155 -11.16 11.72 -24.11
CA VAL A 155 -11.93 11.18 -25.24
C VAL A 155 -11.25 9.93 -25.79
N ALA A 156 -9.94 9.98 -25.99
CA ALA A 156 -9.15 8.82 -26.41
C ALA A 156 -9.24 7.66 -25.42
N ALA A 157 -9.26 7.95 -24.10
CA ALA A 157 -9.47 6.94 -23.07
C ALA A 157 -10.87 6.32 -23.14
N LEU A 158 -11.90 7.12 -23.43
CA LEU A 158 -13.29 6.64 -23.56
C LEU A 158 -13.44 5.77 -24.80
N GLU A 159 -12.88 6.18 -25.95
CA GLU A 159 -12.91 5.40 -27.19
C GLU A 159 -12.29 4.01 -27.00
N LYS A 160 -11.17 3.93 -26.25
CA LYS A 160 -10.57 2.63 -25.92
C LYS A 160 -11.43 1.79 -25.00
N LEU A 161 -12.08 2.40 -24.02
CA LEU A 161 -13.03 1.70 -23.16
C LEU A 161 -14.19 1.10 -23.96
N GLU A 162 -14.73 1.85 -24.91
CA GLU A 162 -15.80 1.37 -25.79
C GLU A 162 -15.34 0.22 -26.69
N GLU A 163 -14.09 0.25 -27.15
CA GLU A 163 -13.46 -0.86 -27.87
C GLU A 163 -13.40 -2.12 -27.00
N GLU A 164 -12.86 -2.04 -25.79
CA GLU A 164 -12.75 -3.16 -24.85
C GLU A 164 -14.13 -3.76 -24.49
N VAL A 165 -15.14 -2.90 -24.31
CA VAL A 165 -16.52 -3.36 -24.06
C VAL A 165 -17.08 -4.14 -25.27
N ARG A 166 -16.78 -3.69 -26.50
CA ARG A 166 -17.21 -4.40 -27.72
C ARG A 166 -16.51 -5.76 -27.86
N GLU A 167 -15.20 -5.82 -27.58
CA GLU A 167 -14.43 -7.04 -27.62
C GLU A 167 -14.92 -8.05 -26.56
N LEU A 168 -15.16 -7.59 -25.33
CA LEU A 168 -15.73 -8.42 -24.27
C LEU A 168 -17.09 -8.99 -24.67
N ARG A 169 -17.97 -8.19 -25.27
CA ARG A 169 -19.27 -8.64 -25.74
C ARG A 169 -19.12 -9.70 -26.82
N ALA A 170 -18.26 -9.48 -27.79
CA ALA A 170 -17.99 -10.47 -28.86
C ALA A 170 -17.44 -11.78 -28.30
N ALA A 171 -16.53 -11.73 -27.32
CA ALA A 171 -15.98 -12.91 -26.67
C ALA A 171 -17.07 -13.71 -25.92
N LEU A 172 -17.96 -13.02 -25.23
CA LEU A 172 -19.09 -13.66 -24.52
C LEU A 172 -20.08 -14.33 -25.50
N GLU A 173 -20.40 -13.65 -26.62
CA GLU A 173 -21.28 -14.20 -27.68
C GLU A 173 -20.66 -15.41 -28.39
N ALA A 174 -19.33 -15.42 -28.53
CA ALA A 174 -18.60 -16.57 -29.07
C ALA A 174 -18.45 -17.75 -28.09
N GLY A 175 -18.96 -17.64 -26.86
CA GLY A 175 -18.81 -18.64 -25.82
C GLY A 175 -17.39 -18.76 -25.26
N GLN A 176 -16.51 -17.84 -25.58
CA GLN A 176 -15.20 -17.68 -25.00
C GLN A 176 -15.37 -16.86 -23.72
N ALA A 177 -15.55 -17.54 -22.58
CA ALA A 177 -15.45 -16.83 -21.31
C ALA A 177 -14.05 -16.19 -21.25
N PRO A 178 -13.92 -14.87 -20.97
CA PRO A 178 -12.63 -14.31 -20.69
C PRO A 178 -12.02 -15.12 -19.55
N ASP A 179 -10.74 -15.50 -19.69
CA ASP A 179 -10.01 -16.18 -18.62
C ASP A 179 -10.21 -15.35 -17.35
N ALA A 180 -10.96 -15.90 -16.40
CA ALA A 180 -11.15 -15.24 -15.13
C ALA A 180 -9.76 -15.00 -14.55
N PRO A 181 -9.40 -13.75 -14.15
CA PRO A 181 -8.12 -13.52 -13.53
C PRO A 181 -8.03 -14.46 -12.32
N HIS A 182 -7.07 -15.37 -12.37
CA HIS A 182 -6.87 -16.37 -11.35
C HIS A 182 -6.72 -15.69 -9.98
N GLY A 183 -7.66 -15.92 -9.11
CA GLY A 183 -7.53 -15.80 -7.67
C GLY A 183 -7.74 -14.41 -7.10
N VAL A 184 -8.91 -14.22 -6.56
CA VAL A 184 -9.11 -13.37 -5.36
C VAL A 184 -8.78 -14.21 -4.13
#